data_c5ff5f362f08359ea6683de3736b4d3e
#
_entry.id   c5ff5f362f08359ea6683de3736b4d3e
#
_cell.length_a   1.000
_cell.length_b   1.000
_cell.length_c   1.000
_cell.angle_alpha   90.00
_cell.angle_beta   90.00
_cell.angle_gamma   90.00
#
_symmetry.space_group_name_H-M   'P 1'
#
loop_
_entity.id
_entity.type
_entity.pdbx_description
1 polymer ?
#
loop_
_entity_poly.entity_id
_entity_poly.type
_entity_poly.pdbx_seq_one_letter_code
_entity_poly.pdbx_strand_id
1 'polypeptide(L)'
;GTLVLDGTVFIQTTHTSTDSLLSNIIQLVEDAQLGKAPIQRLVDRVASIFVPVVVVLALLAASFWMLYSGSSAYNPMGSNSELAMMVLVSTLVIACPCALGLATPTALIVGTGVGAKNGLLIKGIEALEQSHKVDTLVVDKTGTLTSGKPRVSHIEFFDCEVKEILSIAASLEAESTHPLADAILTSWSNVTSKRPQLSEIKTMPGMGMIGEHNGSLVAVGNEDLMDEIGVRIEQDVLENIQQAAAKGVTIVLVSRGLELLGWIEAKDRIRESTEIAVKRAKQAGYDIVMLTGDREEAAKSVASEVRIETVVAX
;
A
#
# COMPACT_ATOMS: atom_id res chain seq x y z
N GLY A 1 17.70 2.85 -7.34
CA GLY A 1 17.79 2.89 -8.70
C GLY A 1 17.40 4.17 -9.42
N THR A 2 17.71 5.38 -8.88
CA THR A 2 17.53 6.63 -9.63
C THR A 2 18.74 6.90 -10.51
N LEU A 3 18.51 7.53 -11.64
CA LEU A 3 19.54 7.92 -12.58
C LEU A 3 19.81 9.42 -12.43
N VAL A 4 21.08 9.81 -12.26
CA VAL A 4 21.49 11.21 -12.27
C VAL A 4 21.62 11.64 -13.73
N LEU A 5 20.79 12.59 -14.16
CA LEU A 5 20.78 13.07 -15.53
C LEU A 5 21.76 14.21 -15.76
N ASP A 6 21.98 15.05 -14.74
CA ASP A 6 22.89 16.19 -14.81
C ASP A 6 23.34 16.59 -13.41
N GLY A 7 24.53 17.19 -13.32
CA GLY A 7 25.12 17.68 -12.08
C GLY A 7 25.91 16.62 -11.30
N THR A 8 26.49 17.07 -10.20
CA THR A 8 27.30 16.25 -9.28
C THR A 8 26.53 16.04 -7.97
N VAL A 9 26.40 14.80 -7.53
CA VAL A 9 25.76 14.47 -6.25
C VAL A 9 26.77 13.75 -5.34
N PHE A 10 26.69 14.03 -4.05
CA PHE A 10 27.43 13.32 -3.03
C PHE A 10 26.50 12.25 -2.43
N ILE A 11 26.95 11.01 -2.43
CA ILE A 11 26.12 9.87 -1.99
C ILE A 11 26.83 9.19 -0.82
N GLN A 12 26.12 9.02 0.27
CA GLN A 12 26.54 8.18 1.38
C GLN A 12 25.83 6.84 1.29
N THR A 13 26.59 5.76 1.18
CA THR A 13 26.04 4.39 1.12
C THR A 13 25.56 4.00 2.52
N THR A 14 24.29 3.71 2.65
CA THR A 14 23.65 3.29 3.92
C THR A 14 23.43 1.78 4.00
N HIS A 15 23.36 1.10 2.85
CA HIS A 15 23.13 -0.34 2.78
C HIS A 15 24.03 -0.95 1.72
N THR A 16 24.53 -2.15 1.98
CA THR A 16 25.34 -2.90 1.02
C THR A 16 24.47 -3.58 -0.05
N SER A 17 25.10 -4.18 -1.05
CA SER A 17 24.41 -4.83 -2.18
C SER A 17 23.37 -5.86 -1.74
N THR A 18 23.63 -6.60 -0.66
CA THR A 18 22.73 -7.65 -0.15
C THR A 18 21.46 -7.08 0.50
N ASP A 19 21.56 -5.89 1.07
CA ASP A 19 20.46 -5.26 1.82
C ASP A 19 19.85 -4.08 1.05
N SER A 20 20.18 -3.97 -0.23
CA SER A 20 19.65 -2.88 -1.07
C SER A 20 18.16 -3.11 -1.39
N LEU A 21 17.46 -2.01 -1.65
CA LEU A 21 16.05 -2.07 -2.10
C LEU A 21 15.88 -3.00 -3.32
N LEU A 22 16.83 -2.97 -4.25
CA LEU A 22 16.80 -3.83 -5.45
C LEU A 22 16.90 -5.31 -5.06
N SER A 23 17.82 -5.66 -4.15
CA SER A 23 17.98 -7.04 -3.67
C SER A 23 16.72 -7.54 -2.98
N ASN A 24 16.09 -6.70 -2.17
CA ASN A 24 14.83 -7.04 -1.50
C ASN A 24 13.71 -7.28 -2.51
N ILE A 25 13.62 -6.45 -3.57
CA ILE A 25 12.63 -6.65 -4.64
C ILE A 25 12.89 -7.97 -5.38
N ILE A 26 14.15 -8.25 -5.72
CA ILE A 26 14.52 -9.53 -6.39
C ILE A 26 14.11 -10.71 -5.51
N GLN A 27 14.46 -10.66 -4.23
CA GLN A 27 14.11 -11.72 -3.28
C GLN A 27 12.60 -11.93 -3.17
N LEU A 28 11.82 -10.85 -3.08
CA LEU A 28 10.34 -10.92 -3.05
C LEU A 28 9.78 -11.61 -4.30
N VAL A 29 10.36 -11.32 -5.47
CA VAL A 29 9.92 -11.94 -6.72
C VAL A 29 10.33 -13.42 -6.76
N GLU A 30 11.53 -13.76 -6.29
CA GLU A 30 12.00 -15.14 -6.19
C GLU A 30 11.13 -15.96 -5.23
N ASP A 31 10.87 -15.43 -4.04
CA ASP A 31 10.03 -16.08 -3.04
C ASP A 31 8.61 -16.31 -3.57
N ALA A 32 8.07 -15.32 -4.30
CA ALA A 32 6.77 -15.46 -4.95
C ALA A 32 6.77 -16.58 -6.02
N GLN A 33 7.88 -16.76 -6.75
CA GLN A 33 8.00 -17.80 -7.76
C GLN A 33 8.22 -19.19 -7.17
N LEU A 34 8.86 -19.29 -5.99
CA LEU A 34 9.15 -20.58 -5.32
C LEU A 34 7.91 -21.14 -4.60
N GLY A 35 6.94 -20.33 -4.27
CA GLY A 35 5.70 -20.76 -3.62
C GLY A 35 4.86 -21.63 -4.54
N LYS A 36 4.39 -22.80 -4.05
CA LYS A 36 3.45 -23.64 -4.80
C LYS A 36 2.04 -23.11 -4.66
N ALA A 37 1.43 -22.72 -5.75
CA ALA A 37 0.03 -22.31 -5.80
C ALA A 37 -0.90 -23.43 -5.28
N PRO A 38 -2.00 -23.09 -4.60
CA PRO A 38 -2.99 -24.10 -4.20
C PRO A 38 -3.48 -24.99 -5.36
N ILE A 39 -3.69 -24.41 -6.54
CA ILE A 39 -4.07 -25.19 -7.73
C ILE A 39 -2.98 -26.19 -8.12
N GLN A 40 -1.70 -25.84 -7.95
CA GLN A 40 -0.61 -26.76 -8.25
C GLN A 40 -0.63 -27.98 -7.29
N ARG A 41 -0.93 -27.73 -6.00
CA ARG A 41 -1.10 -28.82 -5.03
C ARG A 41 -2.25 -29.75 -5.41
N LEU A 42 -3.33 -29.22 -5.95
CA LEU A 42 -4.46 -30.00 -6.47
C LEU A 42 -4.02 -30.84 -7.67
N VAL A 43 -3.30 -30.27 -8.63
CA VAL A 43 -2.78 -30.98 -9.81
C VAL A 43 -1.84 -32.12 -9.37
N ASP A 44 -0.93 -31.87 -8.41
CA ASP A 44 -0.05 -32.89 -7.86
C ASP A 44 -0.83 -34.06 -7.23
N ARG A 45 -1.90 -33.74 -6.50
CA ARG A 45 -2.77 -34.76 -5.89
C ARG A 45 -3.51 -35.59 -6.93
N VAL A 46 -4.05 -34.95 -7.94
CA VAL A 46 -4.72 -35.65 -9.05
C VAL A 46 -3.72 -36.56 -9.77
N ALA A 47 -2.53 -36.04 -10.08
CA ALA A 47 -1.46 -36.80 -10.75
C ALA A 47 -1.02 -38.02 -9.91
N SER A 48 -0.94 -37.89 -8.60
CA SER A 48 -0.52 -39.00 -7.70
C SER A 48 -1.47 -40.20 -7.73
N ILE A 49 -2.72 -40.02 -8.11
CA ILE A 49 -3.72 -41.09 -8.29
C ILE A 49 -3.76 -41.50 -9.77
N PHE A 50 -3.82 -40.55 -10.68
CA PHE A 50 -3.98 -40.75 -12.11
C PHE A 50 -2.82 -41.56 -12.72
N VAL A 51 -1.57 -41.22 -12.37
CA VAL A 51 -0.39 -41.91 -12.97
C VAL A 51 -0.35 -43.40 -12.64
N PRO A 52 -0.50 -43.83 -11.37
CA PRO A 52 -0.53 -45.29 -11.08
C PRO A 52 -1.69 -46.00 -11.80
N VAL A 53 -2.85 -45.39 -11.89
CA VAL A 53 -4.02 -45.98 -12.59
C VAL A 53 -3.68 -46.19 -14.07
N VAL A 54 -3.11 -45.19 -14.72
CA VAL A 54 -2.72 -45.26 -16.15
C VAL A 54 -1.64 -46.34 -16.34
N VAL A 55 -0.67 -46.42 -15.44
CA VAL A 55 0.39 -47.46 -15.52
C VAL A 55 -0.26 -48.85 -15.47
N VAL A 56 -1.17 -49.07 -14.53
CA VAL A 56 -1.87 -50.39 -14.42
C VAL A 56 -2.66 -50.68 -15.70
N LEU A 57 -3.41 -49.69 -16.21
CA LEU A 57 -4.18 -49.90 -17.47
C LEU A 57 -3.27 -50.19 -18.67
N ALA A 58 -2.14 -49.49 -18.77
CA ALA A 58 -1.17 -49.68 -19.84
C ALA A 58 -0.55 -51.09 -19.78
N LEU A 59 -0.22 -51.56 -18.58
CA LEU A 59 0.28 -52.94 -18.37
C LEU A 59 -0.79 -54.00 -18.73
N LEU A 60 -2.04 -53.78 -18.31
CA LEU A 60 -3.14 -54.68 -18.64
C LEU A 60 -3.37 -54.74 -20.15
N ALA A 61 -3.38 -53.57 -20.82
CA ALA A 61 -3.55 -53.50 -22.27
C ALA A 61 -2.38 -54.19 -22.99
N ALA A 62 -1.13 -53.97 -22.59
CA ALA A 62 0.03 -54.58 -23.14
C ALA A 62 -0.01 -56.12 -22.94
N SER A 63 -0.37 -56.58 -21.75
CA SER A 63 -0.52 -58.02 -21.43
C SER A 63 -1.61 -58.67 -22.29
N PHE A 64 -2.72 -57.99 -22.44
CA PHE A 64 -3.85 -58.48 -23.31
C PHE A 64 -3.36 -58.69 -24.74
N TRP A 65 -2.69 -57.72 -25.35
CA TRP A 65 -2.19 -57.80 -26.71
C TRP A 65 -1.07 -58.84 -26.86
N MET A 66 -0.24 -59.03 -25.82
CA MET A 66 0.81 -60.02 -25.80
C MET A 66 0.24 -61.44 -25.80
N LEU A 67 -0.84 -61.69 -25.05
CA LEU A 67 -1.46 -62.99 -24.90
C LEU A 67 -2.51 -63.29 -26.02
N TYR A 68 -3.08 -62.23 -26.61
CA TYR A 68 -4.12 -62.39 -27.63
C TYR A 68 -3.55 -62.83 -28.97
N SER A 69 -3.62 -64.16 -29.21
CA SER A 69 -3.10 -64.79 -30.43
C SER A 69 -4.21 -64.72 -31.55
N GLY A 70 -4.68 -63.52 -31.81
CA GLY A 70 -5.70 -63.30 -32.85
C GLY A 70 -5.12 -63.28 -34.28
N SER A 71 -5.98 -63.38 -35.25
CA SER A 71 -5.63 -63.46 -36.68
C SER A 71 -4.72 -62.32 -37.13
N SER A 72 -3.80 -62.62 -38.01
CA SER A 72 -2.77 -61.74 -38.59
C SER A 72 -3.33 -60.42 -39.22
N ALA A 73 -4.63 -60.29 -39.41
CA ALA A 73 -5.26 -59.10 -39.92
C ALA A 73 -5.14 -57.86 -39.01
N TYR A 74 -4.88 -58.06 -37.72
CA TYR A 74 -4.78 -56.97 -36.73
C TYR A 74 -3.36 -56.71 -36.22
N ASN A 75 -2.36 -57.39 -36.75
CA ASN A 75 -0.96 -57.19 -36.27
C ASN A 75 -0.08 -56.70 -37.43
N PRO A 76 -0.08 -55.42 -37.74
CA PRO A 76 0.71 -54.86 -38.82
C PRO A 76 2.20 -54.90 -38.56
N MET A 77 2.64 -55.19 -37.32
CA MET A 77 4.04 -55.23 -36.92
C MET A 77 4.69 -56.64 -36.92
N GLY A 78 3.89 -57.68 -37.17
CA GLY A 78 4.40 -59.04 -37.31
C GLY A 78 4.65 -59.80 -36.02
N SER A 79 4.76 -59.12 -34.85
CA SER A 79 5.00 -59.76 -33.56
C SER A 79 4.09 -59.20 -32.48
N ASN A 80 3.48 -60.07 -31.68
CA ASN A 80 2.66 -59.67 -30.54
C ASN A 80 3.44 -58.84 -29.50
N SER A 81 4.71 -59.09 -29.31
CA SER A 81 5.55 -58.35 -28.40
C SER A 81 5.82 -56.92 -28.88
N GLU A 82 5.94 -56.72 -30.20
CA GLU A 82 6.11 -55.35 -30.74
C GLU A 82 4.81 -54.54 -30.59
N LEU A 83 3.67 -55.15 -30.85
CA LEU A 83 2.36 -54.52 -30.69
C LEU A 83 2.10 -54.19 -29.20
N ALA A 84 2.39 -55.13 -28.30
CA ALA A 84 2.23 -54.90 -26.86
C ALA A 84 3.11 -53.77 -26.35
N MET A 85 4.37 -53.71 -26.82
CA MET A 85 5.33 -52.62 -26.47
C MET A 85 4.80 -51.25 -27.01
N MET A 86 4.32 -51.24 -28.26
CA MET A 86 3.78 -50.02 -28.86
C MET A 86 2.55 -49.50 -28.09
N VAL A 87 1.63 -50.39 -27.71
CA VAL A 87 0.43 -50.03 -26.90
C VAL A 87 0.86 -49.52 -25.55
N LEU A 88 1.80 -50.18 -24.88
CA LEU A 88 2.32 -49.75 -23.56
C LEU A 88 2.88 -48.31 -23.65
N VAL A 89 3.83 -48.11 -24.57
CA VAL A 89 4.52 -46.81 -24.70
C VAL A 89 3.54 -45.72 -25.11
N SER A 90 2.66 -45.97 -26.08
CA SER A 90 1.67 -45.01 -26.57
C SER A 90 0.73 -44.59 -25.44
N THR A 91 0.21 -45.54 -24.66
CA THR A 91 -0.69 -45.25 -23.54
C THR A 91 0.01 -44.37 -22.49
N LEU A 92 1.23 -44.68 -22.11
CA LEU A 92 2.00 -43.92 -21.11
C LEU A 92 2.33 -42.50 -21.59
N VAL A 93 2.75 -42.37 -22.87
CA VAL A 93 3.13 -41.07 -23.45
C VAL A 93 1.89 -40.15 -23.60
N ILE A 94 0.80 -40.69 -24.16
CA ILE A 94 -0.42 -39.90 -24.44
C ILE A 94 -1.10 -39.49 -23.11
N ALA A 95 -1.11 -40.35 -22.12
CA ALA A 95 -1.75 -40.09 -20.84
C ALA A 95 -0.97 -39.14 -19.93
N CYS A 96 0.23 -38.73 -20.29
CA CYS A 96 1.02 -37.82 -19.45
C CYS A 96 0.33 -36.45 -19.30
N PRO A 97 0.01 -36.01 -18.07
CA PRO A 97 -0.56 -34.66 -17.87
C PRO A 97 0.52 -33.56 -17.80
N CYS A 98 1.58 -33.69 -18.61
CA CYS A 98 2.76 -32.82 -18.57
C CYS A 98 2.42 -31.35 -18.83
N ALA A 99 1.50 -31.09 -19.77
CA ALA A 99 1.05 -29.74 -20.08
C ALA A 99 0.35 -29.09 -18.89
N LEU A 100 -0.44 -29.86 -18.14
CA LEU A 100 -1.17 -29.35 -16.95
C LEU A 100 -0.17 -28.91 -15.86
N GLY A 101 0.91 -29.65 -15.67
CA GLY A 101 1.94 -29.32 -14.69
C GLY A 101 2.75 -28.06 -15.04
N LEU A 102 2.81 -27.68 -16.32
CA LEU A 102 3.53 -26.50 -16.78
C LEU A 102 2.64 -25.25 -16.95
N ALA A 103 1.36 -25.45 -17.21
CA ALA A 103 0.43 -24.35 -17.51
C ALA A 103 0.34 -23.33 -16.37
N THR A 104 0.15 -23.80 -15.13
CA THR A 104 -0.01 -22.93 -13.96
C THR A 104 1.26 -22.12 -13.65
N PRO A 105 2.44 -22.74 -13.48
CA PRO A 105 3.65 -21.95 -13.27
C PRO A 105 3.92 -20.93 -14.38
N THR A 106 3.71 -21.29 -15.63
CA THR A 106 3.92 -20.37 -16.76
C THR A 106 2.98 -19.16 -16.68
N ALA A 107 1.70 -19.40 -16.43
CA ALA A 107 0.71 -18.33 -16.29
C ALA A 107 1.07 -17.39 -15.12
N LEU A 108 1.51 -17.97 -14.01
CA LEU A 108 1.88 -17.20 -12.80
C LEU A 108 3.15 -16.35 -13.06
N ILE A 109 4.17 -16.92 -13.70
CA ILE A 109 5.39 -16.17 -14.04
C ILE A 109 5.06 -14.98 -14.95
N VAL A 110 4.23 -15.20 -15.96
CA VAL A 110 3.81 -14.13 -16.87
C VAL A 110 2.97 -13.09 -16.12
N GLY A 111 2.01 -13.52 -15.31
CA GLY A 111 1.14 -12.64 -14.53
C GLY A 111 1.90 -11.78 -13.53
N THR A 112 2.79 -12.39 -12.74
CA THR A 112 3.61 -11.65 -11.77
C THR A 112 4.60 -10.73 -12.48
N GLY A 113 5.15 -11.14 -13.62
CA GLY A 113 6.04 -10.31 -14.44
C GLY A 113 5.33 -9.07 -15.00
N VAL A 114 4.10 -9.22 -15.48
CA VAL A 114 3.26 -8.09 -15.94
C VAL A 114 2.93 -7.19 -14.75
N GLY A 115 2.58 -7.76 -13.61
CA GLY A 115 2.33 -7.01 -12.37
C GLY A 115 3.55 -6.16 -12.00
N ALA A 116 4.73 -6.76 -11.93
CA ALA A 116 5.98 -6.08 -11.57
C ALA A 116 6.31 -4.92 -12.52
N LYS A 117 6.12 -5.10 -13.82
CA LYS A 117 6.31 -4.02 -14.82
C LYS A 117 5.37 -2.84 -14.59
N ASN A 118 4.22 -3.06 -13.97
CA ASN A 118 3.26 -2.02 -13.62
C ASN A 118 3.37 -1.56 -12.16
N GLY A 119 4.45 -1.91 -11.46
CA GLY A 119 4.70 -1.52 -10.08
C GLY A 119 3.96 -2.34 -9.04
N LEU A 120 3.35 -3.46 -9.42
CA LEU A 120 2.60 -4.34 -8.52
C LEU A 120 3.49 -5.54 -8.14
N LEU A 121 4.07 -5.48 -6.95
CA LEU A 121 4.89 -6.57 -6.42
C LEU A 121 4.02 -7.58 -5.67
N ILE A 122 3.86 -8.75 -6.26
CA ILE A 122 3.04 -9.83 -5.70
C ILE A 122 3.93 -10.65 -4.76
N LYS A 123 3.63 -10.61 -3.47
CA LYS A 123 4.42 -11.27 -2.41
C LYS A 123 4.09 -12.76 -2.22
N GLY A 124 3.02 -13.24 -2.84
CA GLY A 124 2.64 -14.65 -2.73
C GLY A 124 1.63 -15.04 -3.80
N ILE A 125 1.86 -16.21 -4.39
CA ILE A 125 1.00 -16.75 -5.44
C ILE A 125 -0.43 -17.01 -4.93
N GLU A 126 -0.57 -17.40 -3.67
CA GLU A 126 -1.88 -17.64 -3.04
C GLU A 126 -2.75 -16.39 -3.07
N ALA A 127 -2.17 -15.22 -2.80
CA ALA A 127 -2.89 -13.94 -2.85
C ALA A 127 -3.41 -13.65 -4.26
N LEU A 128 -2.57 -13.89 -5.27
CA LEU A 128 -2.97 -13.72 -6.67
C LEU A 128 -4.10 -14.68 -7.07
N GLU A 129 -3.97 -15.95 -6.67
CA GLU A 129 -4.98 -16.97 -6.99
C GLU A 129 -6.32 -16.67 -6.29
N GLN A 130 -6.28 -16.15 -5.06
CA GLN A 130 -7.50 -15.85 -4.31
C GLN A 130 -8.12 -14.50 -4.65
N SER A 131 -7.39 -13.63 -5.35
CA SER A 131 -7.88 -12.27 -5.67
C SER A 131 -9.22 -12.28 -6.42
N HIS A 132 -9.50 -13.34 -7.19
CA HIS A 132 -10.78 -13.47 -7.91
C HIS A 132 -11.99 -13.68 -7.00
N LYS A 133 -11.77 -14.02 -5.71
CA LYS A 133 -12.85 -14.24 -4.73
C LYS A 133 -13.14 -12.98 -3.90
N VAL A 134 -12.31 -11.94 -4.05
CA VAL A 134 -12.49 -10.69 -3.31
C VAL A 134 -13.74 -9.98 -3.84
N ASP A 135 -14.62 -9.60 -2.93
CA ASP A 135 -15.81 -8.82 -3.21
C ASP A 135 -15.77 -7.46 -2.53
N THR A 136 -14.94 -7.30 -1.51
CA THR A 136 -14.86 -6.10 -0.68
C THR A 136 -13.41 -5.59 -0.62
N LEU A 137 -13.21 -4.30 -0.89
CA LEU A 137 -11.93 -3.62 -0.76
C LEU A 137 -11.96 -2.72 0.47
N VAL A 138 -11.15 -3.05 1.47
CA VAL A 138 -10.95 -2.20 2.63
C VAL A 138 -9.74 -1.31 2.34
N VAL A 139 -9.95 0.00 2.29
CA VAL A 139 -8.92 0.97 1.91
C VAL A 139 -8.64 1.93 3.07
N ASP A 140 -7.36 2.09 3.39
CA ASP A 140 -6.93 3.11 4.35
C ASP A 140 -7.10 4.51 3.75
N LYS A 141 -7.41 5.48 4.61
CA LYS A 141 -7.51 6.89 4.22
C LYS A 141 -6.13 7.50 3.95
N THR A 142 -5.25 7.50 4.96
CA THR A 142 -4.04 8.31 4.96
C THR A 142 -2.91 7.67 4.14
N GLY A 143 -2.43 8.38 3.11
CA GLY A 143 -1.38 7.87 2.23
C GLY A 143 -1.86 6.89 1.17
N THR A 144 -3.14 6.42 1.24
CA THR A 144 -3.77 5.56 0.23
C THR A 144 -4.77 6.36 -0.60
N LEU A 145 -5.92 6.73 -0.02
CA LEU A 145 -6.89 7.60 -0.70
C LEU A 145 -6.38 9.04 -0.79
N THR A 146 -5.60 9.45 0.20
CA THR A 146 -4.96 10.77 0.25
C THR A 146 -3.46 10.66 -0.05
N SER A 147 -2.81 11.80 -0.21
CA SER A 147 -1.39 11.87 -0.56
C SER A 147 -0.46 11.47 0.59
N GLY A 148 -0.94 11.54 1.83
CA GLY A 148 -0.12 11.41 3.04
C GLY A 148 0.78 12.62 3.28
N LYS A 149 0.54 13.71 2.54
CA LYS A 149 1.30 14.96 2.64
C LYS A 149 0.33 16.11 2.85
N PRO A 150 0.01 16.44 4.10
CA PRO A 150 -0.89 17.55 4.38
C PRO A 150 -0.33 18.85 3.81
N ARG A 151 -1.22 19.79 3.55
CA ARG A 151 -0.88 21.16 3.15
C ARG A 151 -1.71 22.13 3.97
N VAL A 152 -1.15 23.28 4.28
CA VAL A 152 -1.89 24.38 4.92
C VAL A 152 -3.01 24.78 3.97
N SER A 153 -4.25 24.70 4.45
CA SER A 153 -5.47 25.04 3.70
C SER A 153 -6.01 26.41 4.08
N HIS A 154 -5.85 26.80 5.36
CA HIS A 154 -6.33 28.07 5.88
C HIS A 154 -5.53 28.44 7.12
N ILE A 155 -5.46 29.75 7.42
CA ILE A 155 -4.86 30.28 8.64
C ILE A 155 -5.83 31.32 9.20
N GLU A 156 -6.32 31.06 10.38
CA GLU A 156 -7.10 32.03 11.15
C GLU A 156 -6.15 32.78 12.08
N PHE A 157 -6.35 34.07 12.21
CA PHE A 157 -5.48 34.93 13.02
C PHE A 157 -6.28 36.00 13.73
N PHE A 158 -5.80 36.37 14.89
CA PHE A 158 -6.39 37.42 15.72
C PHE A 158 -5.51 38.69 15.63
N ASP A 159 -5.27 39.40 16.65
CA ASP A 159 -4.55 40.69 16.69
C ASP A 159 -3.08 40.61 16.20
N CYS A 160 -2.82 39.89 15.10
CA CYS A 160 -1.49 39.68 14.54
C CYS A 160 -1.56 39.50 13.01
N GLU A 161 -0.43 39.31 12.36
CA GLU A 161 -0.41 39.00 10.90
C GLU A 161 -0.22 37.49 10.67
N VAL A 162 -0.78 36.96 9.59
CA VAL A 162 -0.57 35.57 9.11
C VAL A 162 0.91 35.22 9.09
N LYS A 163 1.75 36.18 8.70
CA LYS A 163 3.20 36.04 8.64
C LYS A 163 3.81 35.74 9.99
N GLU A 164 3.27 36.32 11.05
CA GLU A 164 3.75 36.11 12.43
C GLU A 164 3.47 34.66 12.87
N ILE A 165 2.25 34.20 12.68
CA ILE A 165 1.84 32.81 12.97
C ILE A 165 2.74 31.83 12.24
N LEU A 166 2.87 32.00 10.91
CA LEU A 166 3.71 31.11 10.10
C LEU A 166 5.19 31.17 10.52
N SER A 167 5.71 32.34 10.92
CA SER A 167 7.12 32.47 11.29
C SER A 167 7.42 31.74 12.59
N ILE A 168 6.54 31.84 13.58
CA ILE A 168 6.67 31.12 14.87
C ILE A 168 6.55 29.61 14.63
N ALA A 169 5.49 29.20 13.91
CA ALA A 169 5.23 27.79 13.62
C ALA A 169 6.40 27.15 12.81
N ALA A 170 6.89 27.84 11.77
CA ALA A 170 8.00 27.36 10.95
C ALA A 170 9.33 27.30 11.73
N SER A 171 9.51 28.18 12.74
CA SER A 171 10.73 28.15 13.55
C SER A 171 10.71 26.99 14.56
N LEU A 172 9.57 26.73 15.20
CA LEU A 172 9.42 25.58 16.12
C LEU A 172 9.52 24.26 15.36
N GLU A 173 8.86 24.15 14.21
CA GLU A 173 8.79 22.91 13.41
C GLU A 173 10.02 22.68 12.50
N ALA A 174 11.04 23.56 12.57
CA ALA A 174 12.19 23.53 11.64
C ALA A 174 12.95 22.21 11.63
N GLU A 175 13.04 21.54 12.77
CA GLU A 175 13.74 20.27 12.93
C GLU A 175 12.80 19.08 13.17
N SER A 176 11.49 19.30 13.09
CA SER A 176 10.48 18.29 13.30
C SER A 176 10.37 17.36 12.08
N THR A 177 10.19 16.08 12.32
CA THR A 177 9.93 15.07 11.27
C THR A 177 8.44 14.80 11.07
N HIS A 178 7.59 15.54 11.75
CA HIS A 178 6.14 15.36 11.64
C HIS A 178 5.63 15.82 10.26
N PRO A 179 4.67 15.13 9.63
CA PRO A 179 4.14 15.56 8.33
C PRO A 179 3.56 16.99 8.30
N LEU A 180 3.05 17.48 9.43
CA LEU A 180 2.56 18.86 9.55
C LEU A 180 3.70 19.89 9.47
N ALA A 181 4.89 19.55 9.96
CA ALA A 181 6.06 20.42 9.85
C ALA A 181 6.38 20.75 8.39
N ASP A 182 6.39 19.72 7.52
CA ASP A 182 6.60 19.90 6.08
C ASP A 182 5.54 20.84 5.47
N ALA A 183 4.29 20.72 5.89
CA ALA A 183 3.19 21.57 5.42
C ALA A 183 3.42 23.03 5.80
N ILE A 184 3.79 23.27 7.07
CA ILE A 184 4.05 24.62 7.63
C ILE A 184 5.28 25.22 6.94
N LEU A 185 6.39 24.47 6.85
CA LEU A 185 7.63 24.90 6.23
C LEU A 185 7.45 25.23 4.73
N THR A 186 6.66 24.42 4.04
CA THR A 186 6.32 24.67 2.62
C THR A 186 5.51 25.96 2.49
N SER A 187 4.54 26.18 3.36
CA SER A 187 3.74 27.39 3.37
C SER A 187 4.60 28.62 3.68
N TRP A 188 5.51 28.48 4.65
CA TRP A 188 6.46 29.53 5.01
C TRP A 188 7.43 29.87 3.88
N SER A 189 7.88 28.91 3.07
CA SER A 189 8.83 29.15 1.98
C SER A 189 8.31 30.15 0.94
N ASN A 190 7.00 30.35 0.89
CA ASN A 190 6.35 31.34 0.04
C ASN A 190 6.36 32.75 0.67
N VAL A 191 6.82 32.89 1.91
CA VAL A 191 6.87 34.16 2.67
C VAL A 191 8.35 34.62 2.73
N THR A 192 8.65 35.76 2.16
CA THR A 192 10.00 36.28 2.00
C THR A 192 10.57 36.96 3.25
N SER A 193 10.54 36.32 4.39
CA SER A 193 11.12 36.88 5.61
C SER A 193 11.97 35.84 6.36
N LYS A 194 12.90 36.33 7.19
CA LYS A 194 13.70 35.45 8.04
C LYS A 194 12.84 34.90 9.17
N ARG A 195 12.99 33.62 9.45
CA ARG A 195 12.39 33.00 10.63
C ARG A 195 13.02 33.60 11.91
N PRO A 196 12.23 33.82 12.95
CA PRO A 196 12.78 34.26 14.23
C PRO A 196 13.69 33.17 14.80
N GLN A 197 14.76 33.58 15.44
CA GLN A 197 15.62 32.67 16.20
C GLN A 197 14.93 32.36 17.52
N LEU A 198 14.70 31.10 17.77
CA LEU A 198 14.10 30.61 19.01
C LEU A 198 15.17 29.94 19.84
N SER A 199 15.00 30.02 21.15
CA SER A 199 15.83 29.30 22.14
C SER A 199 14.95 28.33 22.93
N GLU A 200 15.57 27.40 23.62
CA GLU A 200 14.91 26.43 24.50
C GLU A 200 13.78 25.65 23.83
N ILE A 201 13.93 25.28 22.53
CA ILE A 201 12.92 24.50 21.84
C ILE A 201 12.80 23.11 22.49
N LYS A 202 11.56 22.73 22.81
CA LYS A 202 11.22 21.44 23.43
C LYS A 202 10.00 20.85 22.76
N THR A 203 10.06 19.55 22.49
CA THR A 203 8.89 18.78 22.02
C THR A 203 8.09 18.30 23.23
N MET A 204 6.79 18.54 23.19
CA MET A 204 5.81 18.03 24.17
C MET A 204 5.08 16.85 23.53
N PRO A 205 5.42 15.60 23.89
CA PRO A 205 4.91 14.43 23.18
C PRO A 205 3.37 14.36 23.15
N GLY A 206 2.81 14.23 21.97
CA GLY A 206 1.37 14.16 21.76
C GLY A 206 0.65 15.51 21.79
N MET A 207 1.34 16.60 22.14
CA MET A 207 0.74 17.93 22.30
C MET A 207 1.26 18.94 21.27
N GLY A 208 2.59 18.99 21.04
CA GLY A 208 3.19 19.97 20.13
C GLY A 208 4.60 20.36 20.52
N MET A 209 4.95 21.61 20.24
CA MET A 209 6.29 22.16 20.53
C MET A 209 6.20 23.53 21.19
N ILE A 210 7.16 23.81 22.08
CA ILE A 210 7.32 25.10 22.75
C ILE A 210 8.76 25.61 22.55
N GLY A 211 8.92 26.92 22.66
CA GLY A 211 10.25 27.56 22.60
C GLY A 211 10.17 28.96 23.18
N GLU A 212 11.29 29.69 23.18
CA GLU A 212 11.36 31.05 23.67
C GLU A 212 11.75 32.01 22.54
N HIS A 213 11.03 33.11 22.41
CA HIS A 213 11.30 34.19 21.46
C HIS A 213 11.29 35.54 22.22
N ASN A 214 12.45 36.20 22.26
CA ASN A 214 12.59 37.52 22.92
C ASN A 214 12.06 37.54 24.38
N GLY A 215 12.29 36.47 25.13
CA GLY A 215 11.84 36.36 26.51
C GLY A 215 10.36 35.99 26.70
N SER A 216 9.66 35.70 25.62
CA SER A 216 8.25 35.22 25.64
C SER A 216 8.20 33.77 25.20
N LEU A 217 7.42 32.95 25.91
CA LEU A 217 7.12 31.59 25.49
C LEU A 217 6.34 31.62 24.16
N VAL A 218 6.71 30.79 23.21
CA VAL A 218 5.93 30.53 21.99
C VAL A 218 5.59 29.06 21.89
N ALA A 219 4.42 28.74 21.39
CA ALA A 219 3.97 27.35 21.31
C ALA A 219 3.21 27.08 20.02
N VAL A 220 3.33 25.83 19.54
CA VAL A 220 2.61 25.29 18.40
C VAL A 220 2.12 23.89 18.76
N GLY A 221 0.81 23.65 18.74
CA GLY A 221 0.27 22.35 19.13
C GLY A 221 -1.25 22.30 19.19
N ASN A 222 -1.74 21.30 19.90
CA ASN A 222 -3.18 21.05 20.07
C ASN A 222 -3.77 21.84 21.28
N GLU A 223 -5.04 21.63 21.54
CA GLU A 223 -5.77 22.25 22.65
C GLU A 223 -5.14 21.88 24.01
N ASP A 224 -4.68 20.62 24.16
CA ASP A 224 -4.06 20.16 25.40
C ASP A 224 -2.77 20.93 25.72
N LEU A 225 -1.97 21.25 24.68
CA LEU A 225 -0.75 22.07 24.88
C LEU A 225 -1.13 23.47 25.36
N MET A 226 -2.15 24.08 24.75
CA MET A 226 -2.59 25.43 25.12
C MET A 226 -3.06 25.47 26.57
N ASP A 227 -3.79 24.46 27.02
CA ASP A 227 -4.26 24.34 28.39
C ASP A 227 -3.08 24.15 29.36
N GLU A 228 -2.11 23.27 29.02
CA GLU A 228 -0.92 23.00 29.85
C GLU A 228 -0.07 24.25 30.10
N ILE A 229 0.06 25.12 29.08
CA ILE A 229 0.82 26.36 29.22
C ILE A 229 -0.02 27.56 29.70
N GLY A 230 -1.32 27.35 29.96
CA GLY A 230 -2.21 28.34 30.51
C GLY A 230 -2.80 29.34 29.54
N VAL A 231 -2.78 29.05 28.23
CA VAL A 231 -3.43 29.86 27.20
C VAL A 231 -4.93 29.60 27.23
N ARG A 232 -5.71 30.65 27.47
CA ARG A 232 -7.18 30.54 27.48
C ARG A 232 -7.73 30.70 26.07
N ILE A 233 -8.50 29.70 25.63
CA ILE A 233 -9.22 29.74 24.36
C ILE A 233 -10.66 30.16 24.67
N GLU A 234 -11.14 31.23 24.04
CA GLU A 234 -12.53 31.67 24.19
C GLU A 234 -13.48 30.63 23.62
N GLN A 235 -14.70 30.57 24.17
CA GLN A 235 -15.69 29.55 23.83
C GLN A 235 -16.10 29.57 22.34
N ASP A 236 -16.26 30.77 21.78
CA ASP A 236 -16.60 30.95 20.35
C ASP A 236 -15.46 30.51 19.44
N VAL A 237 -14.22 30.72 19.85
CA VAL A 237 -13.01 30.21 19.11
C VAL A 237 -12.98 28.69 19.17
N LEU A 238 -13.25 28.11 20.32
CA LEU A 238 -13.29 26.65 20.49
C LEU A 238 -14.34 26.01 19.59
N GLU A 239 -15.52 26.64 19.49
CA GLU A 239 -16.58 26.18 18.60
C GLU A 239 -16.15 26.22 17.12
N ASN A 240 -15.45 27.29 16.72
CA ASN A 240 -14.91 27.42 15.36
C ASN A 240 -13.86 26.35 15.05
N ILE A 241 -12.97 26.08 16.01
CA ILE A 241 -11.96 25.00 15.91
C ILE A 241 -12.66 23.65 15.70
N GLN A 242 -13.68 23.36 16.51
CA GLN A 242 -14.44 22.11 16.42
C GLN A 242 -15.16 21.97 15.08
N GLN A 243 -15.76 23.07 14.60
CA GLN A 243 -16.41 23.08 13.28
C GLN A 243 -15.42 22.85 12.14
N ALA A 244 -14.21 23.41 12.23
CA ALA A 244 -13.16 23.19 11.23
C ALA A 244 -12.66 21.73 11.29
N ALA A 245 -12.43 21.22 12.50
CA ALA A 245 -12.00 19.82 12.69
C ALA A 245 -13.04 18.83 12.12
N ALA A 246 -14.33 19.12 12.27
CA ALA A 246 -15.41 18.30 11.70
C ALA A 246 -15.38 18.25 10.16
N LYS A 247 -14.73 19.21 9.51
CA LYS A 247 -14.53 19.20 8.04
C LYS A 247 -13.32 18.34 7.60
N GLY A 248 -12.69 17.64 8.54
CA GLY A 248 -11.58 16.75 8.25
C GLY A 248 -10.24 17.46 8.09
N VAL A 249 -10.08 18.64 8.69
CA VAL A 249 -8.79 19.32 8.73
C VAL A 249 -8.10 19.09 10.09
N THR A 250 -6.77 19.06 10.08
CA THR A 250 -5.97 19.04 11.30
C THR A 250 -5.74 20.49 11.72
N ILE A 251 -6.06 20.81 12.97
CA ILE A 251 -5.88 22.14 13.55
C ILE A 251 -4.60 22.18 14.36
N VAL A 252 -3.82 23.23 14.17
CA VAL A 252 -2.59 23.50 14.93
C VAL A 252 -2.68 24.93 15.47
N LEU A 253 -2.76 25.06 16.79
CA LEU A 253 -2.87 26.33 17.49
C LEU A 253 -1.48 26.96 17.64
N VAL A 254 -1.40 28.28 17.56
CA VAL A 254 -0.15 29.03 17.73
C VAL A 254 -0.36 30.12 18.77
N SER A 255 0.54 30.17 19.78
CA SER A 255 0.45 31.15 20.85
C SER A 255 1.78 31.84 21.11
N ARG A 256 1.68 33.01 21.78
CA ARG A 256 2.82 33.76 22.32
C ARG A 256 2.45 34.27 23.72
N GLY A 257 3.25 33.86 24.68
CA GLY A 257 2.91 34.06 26.09
C GLY A 257 1.64 33.33 26.46
N LEU A 258 0.66 34.02 27.00
CA LEU A 258 -0.65 33.49 27.35
C LEU A 258 -1.72 33.85 26.30
N GLU A 259 -1.32 34.40 25.17
CA GLU A 259 -2.20 34.88 24.11
C GLU A 259 -2.24 33.91 22.93
N LEU A 260 -3.43 33.48 22.54
CA LEU A 260 -3.62 32.69 21.30
C LEU A 260 -3.53 33.64 20.10
N LEU A 261 -2.57 33.43 19.23
CA LEU A 261 -2.40 34.23 18.00
C LEU A 261 -3.36 33.80 16.89
N GLY A 262 -3.73 32.51 16.88
CA GLY A 262 -4.59 31.95 15.88
C GLY A 262 -4.32 30.45 15.68
N TRP A 263 -4.77 29.92 14.55
CA TRP A 263 -4.53 28.52 14.22
C TRP A 263 -4.25 28.31 12.72
N ILE A 264 -3.57 27.21 12.46
CA ILE A 264 -3.26 26.75 11.10
C ILE A 264 -4.10 25.51 10.82
N GLU A 265 -4.83 25.53 9.72
CA GLU A 265 -5.58 24.37 9.21
C GLU A 265 -4.72 23.64 8.18
N ALA A 266 -4.52 22.37 8.37
CA ALA A 266 -3.83 21.50 7.41
C ALA A 266 -4.76 20.38 6.95
N LYS A 267 -4.83 20.16 5.65
CA LYS A 267 -5.66 19.10 5.06
C LYS A 267 -4.80 18.20 4.18
N ASP A 268 -4.97 16.90 4.33
CA ASP A 268 -4.33 15.95 3.44
C ASP A 268 -5.18 15.85 2.16
N ARG A 269 -4.55 16.09 1.02
CA ARG A 269 -5.24 16.11 -0.27
C ARG A 269 -5.56 14.72 -0.75
N ILE A 270 -6.79 14.53 -1.19
CA ILE A 270 -7.20 13.33 -1.92
C ILE A 270 -6.37 13.26 -3.21
N ARG A 271 -5.84 12.09 -3.52
CA ARG A 271 -5.09 11.88 -4.77
C ARG A 271 -6.01 12.05 -5.97
N GLU A 272 -5.52 12.69 -7.02
CA GLU A 272 -6.28 12.87 -8.27
C GLU A 272 -6.77 11.54 -8.87
N SER A 273 -6.02 10.47 -8.64
CA SER A 273 -6.39 9.13 -9.10
C SER A 273 -7.47 8.44 -8.26
N THR A 274 -7.74 8.90 -7.04
CA THR A 274 -8.62 8.21 -6.08
C THR A 274 -10.05 8.08 -6.60
N GLU A 275 -10.65 9.18 -7.07
CA GLU A 275 -12.03 9.15 -7.57
C GLU A 275 -12.17 8.18 -8.74
N ILE A 276 -11.19 8.17 -9.65
CA ILE A 276 -11.17 7.27 -10.80
C ILE A 276 -11.02 5.81 -10.33
N ALA A 277 -10.12 5.55 -9.37
CA ALA A 277 -9.87 4.22 -8.83
C ALA A 277 -11.11 3.66 -8.13
N VAL A 278 -11.74 4.45 -7.26
CA VAL A 278 -12.99 4.09 -6.55
C VAL A 278 -14.10 3.78 -7.56
N LYS A 279 -14.28 4.64 -8.55
CA LYS A 279 -15.28 4.44 -9.61
C LYS A 279 -15.04 3.13 -10.37
N ARG A 280 -13.78 2.85 -10.76
CA ARG A 280 -13.42 1.62 -11.47
C ARG A 280 -13.65 0.37 -10.61
N ALA A 281 -13.30 0.44 -9.32
CA ALA A 281 -13.51 -0.66 -8.40
C ALA A 281 -15.00 -0.98 -8.24
N LYS A 282 -15.84 0.04 -8.07
CA LYS A 282 -17.31 -0.13 -8.01
C LYS A 282 -17.86 -0.71 -9.33
N GLN A 283 -17.39 -0.25 -10.47
CA GLN A 283 -17.81 -0.77 -11.78
C GLN A 283 -17.37 -2.23 -11.98
N ALA A 284 -16.27 -2.65 -11.35
CA ALA A 284 -15.81 -4.04 -11.36
C ALA A 284 -16.58 -4.93 -10.38
N GLY A 285 -17.52 -4.35 -9.61
CA GLY A 285 -18.38 -5.09 -8.69
C GLY A 285 -17.88 -5.19 -7.26
N TYR A 286 -16.85 -4.42 -6.89
CA TYR A 286 -16.32 -4.42 -5.52
C TYR A 286 -17.10 -3.46 -4.64
N ASP A 287 -17.43 -3.88 -3.43
CA ASP A 287 -17.82 -3.01 -2.32
C ASP A 287 -16.56 -2.35 -1.75
N ILE A 288 -16.68 -1.06 -1.37
CA ILE A 288 -15.52 -0.33 -0.85
C ILE A 288 -15.82 0.19 0.56
N VAL A 289 -14.94 -0.14 1.48
CA VAL A 289 -14.99 0.28 2.88
C VAL A 289 -13.76 1.14 3.18
N MET A 290 -13.96 2.35 3.67
CA MET A 290 -12.84 3.19 4.14
C MET A 290 -12.56 2.88 5.60
N LEU A 291 -11.30 2.59 5.93
CA LEU A 291 -10.83 2.37 7.29
C LEU A 291 -9.88 3.51 7.68
N THR A 292 -10.03 4.06 8.87
CA THR A 292 -9.17 5.15 9.35
C THR A 292 -9.18 5.24 10.87
N GLY A 293 -8.09 5.71 11.47
CA GLY A 293 -7.99 6.10 12.87
C GLY A 293 -8.41 7.55 13.16
N ASP A 294 -9.00 8.24 12.18
CA ASP A 294 -9.50 9.61 12.38
C ASP A 294 -10.89 9.59 13.04
N ARG A 295 -11.29 10.75 13.54
CA ARG A 295 -12.67 10.98 14.04
C ARG A 295 -13.68 10.70 12.92
N GLU A 296 -14.79 10.10 13.28
CA GLU A 296 -15.85 9.65 12.35
C GLU A 296 -16.35 10.76 11.41
N GLU A 297 -16.52 11.97 11.91
CA GLU A 297 -17.00 13.12 11.11
C GLU A 297 -15.99 13.48 10.01
N ALA A 298 -14.71 13.55 10.38
CA ALA A 298 -13.62 13.82 9.43
C ALA A 298 -13.52 12.73 8.35
N ALA A 299 -13.67 11.48 8.77
CA ALA A 299 -13.66 10.32 7.86
C ALA A 299 -14.84 10.38 6.87
N LYS A 300 -16.04 10.67 7.36
CA LYS A 300 -17.25 10.80 6.52
C LYS A 300 -17.15 11.94 5.50
N SER A 301 -16.51 13.04 5.89
CA SER A 301 -16.26 14.15 4.96
C SER A 301 -15.43 13.69 3.75
N VAL A 302 -14.32 13.01 4.01
CA VAL A 302 -13.45 12.48 2.94
C VAL A 302 -14.17 11.40 2.12
N ALA A 303 -14.87 10.47 2.79
CA ALA A 303 -15.59 9.38 2.14
C ALA A 303 -16.66 9.91 1.16
N SER A 304 -17.39 10.93 1.56
CA SER A 304 -18.40 11.55 0.69
C SER A 304 -17.79 12.17 -0.56
N GLU A 305 -16.62 12.81 -0.41
CA GLU A 305 -15.88 13.43 -1.52
C GLU A 305 -15.44 12.40 -2.55
N VAL A 306 -15.07 11.18 -2.11
CA VAL A 306 -14.65 10.08 -2.99
C VAL A 306 -15.77 9.06 -3.26
N ARG A 307 -16.99 9.32 -2.79
CA ARG A 307 -18.18 8.48 -3.00
C ARG A 307 -18.05 7.08 -2.40
N ILE A 308 -17.44 6.96 -1.23
CA ILE A 308 -17.42 5.74 -0.42
C ILE A 308 -18.53 5.86 0.63
N GLU A 309 -19.40 4.87 0.70
CA GLU A 309 -20.58 4.89 1.58
C GLU A 309 -20.30 4.31 2.97
N THR A 310 -19.42 3.32 3.03
CA THR A 310 -19.12 2.61 4.27
C THR A 310 -17.78 3.10 4.83
N VAL A 311 -17.85 3.60 6.08
CA VAL A 311 -16.68 4.12 6.81
C VAL A 311 -16.59 3.37 8.14
N VAL A 312 -15.38 2.92 8.49
CA VAL A 312 -15.04 2.36 9.80
C VAL A 312 -13.93 3.26 10.36
N ALA A 313 -14.30 3.96 11.45
CA ALA A 313 -13.38 4.88 12.14
C ALA A 313 -13.09 4.32 13.54
N UNK A 314 -11.83 4.30 13.86
CA UNK A 314 -11.36 3.79 15.08
C UNK A 314 -10.97 4.72 15.99
#